data_89e448c3978148340f9408207d9ab86b
#
_entry.id   89e448c3978148340f9408207d9ab86b
#
_cell.length_a   1.000
_cell.length_b   1.000
_cell.length_c   1.000
_cell.angle_alpha   90.00
_cell.angle_beta   90.00
_cell.angle_gamma   90.00
#
_symmetry.space_group_name_H-M   'P 1'
#
loop_
_entity.id
_entity.type
_entity.pdbx_description
1 polymer ?
#
loop_
_entity_poly.entity_id
_entity_poly.type
_entity_poly.pdbx_seq_one_letter_code
_entity_poly.pdbx_strand_id
1 'polypeptide(L)'
;SMIEARDYLAAQKAQRREQFAPSGPVVVFSGGQQFTDIALVEDYLDAIHARVPSMALATTAQNKGADVIAAAWASSKNVPVILCKPDASRGPSAPYQRNARMLSFKPVEAVVCSGGGIQANLADRLREARVPMHIVRDAGAQNEAPPARSKAPAQAERGGAKRTANGDDLPPF
;
A
#
# COMPACT_ATOMS: atom_id res chain seq x y z
N SER A 1 -35.18 16.40 -22.91
CA SER A 1 -35.90 15.52 -23.83
C SER A 1 -35.59 14.05 -23.53
N MET A 2 -36.41 13.17 -24.04
CA MET A 2 -36.23 11.73 -23.80
C MET A 2 -34.92 11.19 -24.39
N ILE A 3 -34.40 11.84 -25.39
CA ILE A 3 -33.16 11.42 -26.04
C ILE A 3 -31.98 11.74 -25.14
N GLU A 4 -31.98 12.89 -24.53
CA GLU A 4 -30.91 13.29 -23.62
C GLU A 4 -30.86 12.41 -22.38
N ALA A 5 -32.02 12.00 -21.87
CA ALA A 5 -32.06 11.10 -20.72
C ALA A 5 -31.52 9.71 -21.07
N ARG A 6 -31.77 9.23 -22.31
CA ARG A 6 -31.22 7.96 -22.76
C ARG A 6 -29.72 8.02 -22.93
N ASP A 7 -29.23 9.13 -23.48
CA ASP A 7 -27.80 9.31 -23.67
C ASP A 7 -27.07 9.43 -22.34
N TYR A 8 -27.69 10.11 -21.38
CA TYR A 8 -27.14 10.23 -20.03
C TYR A 8 -27.08 8.86 -19.34
N LEU A 9 -28.15 8.07 -19.44
CA LEU A 9 -28.17 6.73 -18.86
C LEU A 9 -27.20 5.79 -19.54
N ALA A 10 -27.02 5.93 -20.85
CA ALA A 10 -26.05 5.14 -21.60
C ALA A 10 -24.62 5.51 -21.19
N ALA A 11 -24.34 6.79 -20.99
CA ALA A 11 -23.04 7.26 -20.52
C ALA A 11 -22.77 6.78 -19.11
N GLN A 12 -23.77 6.81 -18.21
CA GLN A 12 -23.63 6.27 -16.88
C GLN A 12 -23.39 4.76 -16.89
N LYS A 13 -24.08 4.04 -17.76
CA LYS A 13 -23.86 2.59 -17.90
C LYS A 13 -22.47 2.28 -18.44
N ALA A 14 -22.00 3.09 -19.39
CA ALA A 14 -20.66 2.94 -19.94
C ALA A 14 -19.59 3.19 -18.86
N GLN A 15 -19.77 4.26 -18.07
CA GLN A 15 -18.87 4.54 -16.96
C GLN A 15 -18.87 3.41 -15.92
N ARG A 16 -20.04 2.85 -15.63
CA ARG A 16 -20.11 1.71 -14.70
C ARG A 16 -19.44 0.47 -15.27
N ARG A 17 -19.58 0.24 -16.58
CA ARG A 17 -18.91 -0.90 -17.23
C ARG A 17 -17.39 -0.72 -17.21
N GLU A 18 -16.91 0.48 -17.42
CA GLU A 18 -15.48 0.76 -17.33
C GLU A 18 -14.95 0.56 -15.93
N GLN A 19 -15.77 0.85 -14.90
CA GLN A 19 -15.40 0.59 -13.52
C GLN A 19 -15.38 -0.90 -13.16
N PHE A 20 -16.18 -1.72 -13.83
CA PHE A 20 -16.27 -3.14 -13.51
C PHE A 20 -15.58 -4.06 -14.52
N ALA A 21 -15.26 -3.55 -15.69
CA ALA A 21 -14.59 -4.31 -16.74
C ALA A 21 -13.61 -3.38 -17.46
N PRO A 22 -12.42 -3.16 -16.89
CA PRO A 22 -11.42 -2.29 -17.52
C PRO A 22 -11.02 -2.85 -18.88
N SER A 23 -10.84 -1.96 -19.84
CA SER A 23 -10.55 -2.34 -21.21
C SER A 23 -9.09 -2.70 -21.45
N GLY A 24 -8.25 -2.69 -20.44
CA GLY A 24 -6.83 -3.01 -20.57
C GLY A 24 -6.29 -3.75 -19.36
N PRO A 25 -5.00 -4.06 -19.36
CA PRO A 25 -4.38 -4.72 -18.21
C PRO A 25 -4.49 -3.84 -16.97
N VAL A 26 -4.79 -4.45 -15.83
CA VAL A 26 -4.98 -3.72 -14.59
C VAL A 26 -3.70 -3.79 -13.77
N VAL A 27 -3.25 -2.64 -13.30
CA VAL A 27 -2.17 -2.51 -12.31
C VAL A 27 -2.82 -2.04 -11.01
N VAL A 28 -2.60 -2.78 -9.94
CA VAL A 28 -3.16 -2.45 -8.63
C VAL A 28 -2.19 -1.56 -7.88
N PHE A 29 -2.71 -0.52 -7.25
CA PHE A 29 -1.92 0.38 -6.42
C PHE A 29 -2.62 0.62 -5.10
N SER A 30 -1.87 0.54 -4.02
CA SER A 30 -2.35 0.91 -2.69
C SER A 30 -1.19 1.40 -1.84
N GLY A 31 -1.46 2.31 -0.94
CA GLY A 31 -0.45 2.78 0.00
C GLY A 31 -1.04 3.44 1.23
N GLY A 32 -0.18 3.74 2.16
CA GLY A 32 -0.59 4.35 3.41
C GLY A 32 -0.95 5.82 3.24
N GLN A 33 -1.79 6.30 4.14
CA GLN A 33 -2.22 7.70 4.14
C GLN A 33 -1.10 8.66 4.54
N GLN A 34 -0.07 8.14 5.18
CA GLN A 34 1.08 8.95 5.61
C GLN A 34 2.22 8.94 4.60
N PHE A 35 2.06 8.26 3.49
CA PHE A 35 3.10 8.17 2.47
C PHE A 35 3.20 9.48 1.70
N THR A 36 4.38 10.06 1.61
CA THR A 36 4.59 11.39 1.03
C THR A 36 5.63 11.46 -0.09
N ASP A 37 6.30 10.37 -0.39
CA ASP A 37 7.37 10.40 -1.39
C ASP A 37 6.79 10.32 -2.81
N ILE A 38 6.52 11.50 -3.36
CA ILE A 38 5.89 11.64 -4.68
C ILE A 38 6.79 11.07 -5.77
N ALA A 39 8.07 11.43 -5.75
CA ALA A 39 9.00 11.03 -6.80
C ALA A 39 9.13 9.51 -6.87
N LEU A 40 9.14 8.86 -5.73
CA LEU A 40 9.27 7.41 -5.67
C LEU A 40 8.06 6.71 -6.28
N VAL A 41 6.83 7.19 -5.96
CA VAL A 41 5.61 6.64 -6.54
C VAL A 41 5.62 6.83 -8.06
N GLU A 42 5.98 8.03 -8.50
CA GLU A 42 5.99 8.33 -9.93
C GLU A 42 7.02 7.47 -10.68
N ASP A 43 8.19 7.25 -10.09
CA ASP A 43 9.22 6.44 -10.72
C ASP A 43 8.76 4.99 -10.94
N TYR A 44 8.11 4.41 -9.93
CA TYR A 44 7.58 3.05 -10.07
C TYR A 44 6.47 2.98 -11.11
N LEU A 45 5.55 3.93 -11.08
CA LEU A 45 4.44 3.94 -12.03
C LEU A 45 4.91 4.24 -13.46
N ASP A 46 5.89 5.12 -13.63
CA ASP A 46 6.48 5.38 -14.95
C ASP A 46 7.14 4.13 -15.51
N ALA A 47 7.86 3.39 -14.68
CA ALA A 47 8.52 2.16 -15.11
C ALA A 47 7.50 1.10 -15.53
N ILE A 48 6.40 0.98 -14.79
CA ILE A 48 5.35 0.02 -15.13
C ILE A 48 4.63 0.48 -16.40
N HIS A 49 4.31 1.75 -16.52
CA HIS A 49 3.61 2.29 -17.68
C HIS A 49 4.43 2.13 -18.96
N ALA A 50 5.75 2.24 -18.86
CA ALA A 50 6.61 2.00 -20.01
C ALA A 50 6.49 0.56 -20.53
N ARG A 51 6.28 -0.40 -19.62
CA ARG A 51 6.13 -1.80 -20.00
C ARG A 51 4.69 -2.17 -20.35
N VAL A 52 3.72 -1.47 -19.78
CA VAL A 52 2.29 -1.76 -19.94
C VAL A 52 1.58 -0.45 -20.33
N PRO A 53 1.78 0.05 -21.54
CA PRO A 53 1.27 1.37 -21.91
C PRO A 53 -0.25 1.46 -21.96
N SER A 54 -0.95 0.35 -22.10
CA SER A 54 -2.41 0.33 -22.13
C SER A 54 -3.03 0.04 -20.78
N MET A 55 -2.29 0.20 -19.70
CA MET A 55 -2.76 -0.14 -18.36
C MET A 55 -3.90 0.74 -17.87
N ALA A 56 -4.70 0.17 -16.98
CA ALA A 56 -5.61 0.90 -16.13
C ALA A 56 -5.11 0.74 -14.69
N LEU A 57 -5.21 1.81 -13.90
CA LEU A 57 -4.73 1.81 -12.53
C LEU A 57 -5.88 1.64 -11.56
N ALA A 58 -5.87 0.56 -10.79
CA ALA A 58 -6.87 0.34 -9.75
C ALA A 58 -6.31 0.81 -8.40
N THR A 59 -6.95 1.79 -7.78
CA THR A 59 -6.53 2.35 -6.51
C THR A 59 -7.58 2.11 -5.43
N THR A 60 -7.17 2.26 -4.18
CA THR A 60 -8.08 2.10 -3.04
C THR A 60 -8.90 3.34 -2.74
N ALA A 61 -8.77 4.37 -3.55
CA ALA A 61 -9.59 5.58 -3.49
C ALA A 61 -9.47 6.35 -2.16
N GLN A 62 -8.33 6.25 -1.51
CA GLN A 62 -8.08 7.07 -0.34
C GLN A 62 -7.83 8.51 -0.77
N ASN A 63 -8.21 9.46 0.10
CA ASN A 63 -8.10 10.87 -0.21
C ASN A 63 -6.82 11.51 0.35
N LYS A 64 -5.88 10.70 0.81
CA LYS A 64 -4.59 11.16 1.36
C LYS A 64 -3.52 10.13 1.05
N GLY A 65 -2.30 10.60 1.03
CA GLY A 65 -1.13 9.74 0.92
C GLY A 65 -0.87 9.18 -0.47
N ALA A 66 -0.39 7.97 -0.51
CA ALA A 66 0.09 7.36 -1.75
C ALA A 66 -0.98 7.27 -2.85
N ASP A 67 -2.22 6.99 -2.48
CA ASP A 67 -3.28 6.83 -3.48
C ASP A 67 -3.58 8.14 -4.22
N VAL A 68 -3.49 9.27 -3.54
CA VAL A 68 -3.69 10.57 -4.16
C VAL A 68 -2.56 10.85 -5.14
N ILE A 69 -1.33 10.50 -4.77
CA ILE A 69 -0.17 10.68 -5.63
C ILE A 69 -0.36 9.85 -6.91
N ALA A 70 -0.76 8.60 -6.75
CA ALA A 70 -0.97 7.71 -7.88
C ALA A 70 -2.10 8.19 -8.79
N ALA A 71 -3.19 8.69 -8.22
CA ALA A 71 -4.31 9.21 -9.00
C ALA A 71 -3.90 10.47 -9.79
N ALA A 72 -3.12 11.36 -9.17
CA ALA A 72 -2.61 12.55 -9.84
C ALA A 72 -1.66 12.18 -10.99
N TRP A 73 -0.78 11.21 -10.76
CA TRP A 73 0.10 10.70 -11.80
C TRP A 73 -0.71 10.15 -12.98
N ALA A 74 -1.71 9.31 -12.69
CA ALA A 74 -2.53 8.70 -13.72
C ALA A 74 -3.25 9.76 -14.55
N SER A 75 -3.76 10.80 -13.90
CA SER A 75 -4.41 11.90 -14.59
C SER A 75 -3.43 12.61 -15.53
N SER A 76 -2.21 12.84 -15.09
CA SER A 76 -1.21 13.52 -15.91
C SER A 76 -0.75 12.69 -17.11
N LYS A 77 -0.87 11.37 -17.04
CA LYS A 77 -0.45 10.45 -18.09
C LYS A 77 -1.63 9.92 -18.92
N ASN A 78 -2.83 10.38 -18.65
CA ASN A 78 -4.05 9.90 -19.30
C ASN A 78 -4.26 8.39 -19.10
N VAL A 79 -3.89 7.89 -17.93
CA VAL A 79 -4.11 6.49 -17.56
C VAL A 79 -5.48 6.39 -16.89
N PRO A 80 -6.35 5.49 -17.34
CA PRO A 80 -7.64 5.30 -16.69
C PRO A 80 -7.49 4.81 -15.25
N VAL A 81 -8.31 5.34 -14.34
CA VAL A 81 -8.27 4.97 -12.93
C VAL A 81 -9.56 4.27 -12.54
N ILE A 82 -9.42 3.13 -11.87
CA ILE A 82 -10.52 2.39 -11.29
C ILE A 82 -10.50 2.65 -9.79
N LEU A 83 -11.51 3.36 -9.29
CA LEU A 83 -11.58 3.68 -7.86
C LEU A 83 -12.29 2.56 -7.12
N CYS A 84 -11.54 1.81 -6.34
CA CYS A 84 -12.09 0.70 -5.56
C CYS A 84 -12.39 1.17 -4.15
N LYS A 85 -13.59 1.72 -3.96
CA LYS A 85 -14.02 2.20 -2.65
C LYS A 85 -14.47 1.05 -1.78
N PRO A 86 -14.19 1.10 -0.48
CA PRO A 86 -14.76 0.13 0.44
C PRO A 86 -16.24 0.38 0.61
N ASP A 87 -17.01 -0.69 0.81
CA ASP A 87 -18.43 -0.57 1.08
C ASP A 87 -18.60 -0.32 2.58
N ALA A 88 -18.88 0.92 2.95
CA ALA A 88 -18.99 1.33 4.34
C ALA A 88 -20.05 0.55 5.12
N SER A 89 -21.07 0.01 4.45
CA SER A 89 -22.11 -0.75 5.12
C SER A 89 -21.59 -2.06 5.72
N ARG A 90 -20.40 -2.50 5.32
CA ARG A 90 -19.81 -3.74 5.81
C ARG A 90 -18.87 -3.54 6.98
N GLY A 91 -18.82 -2.32 7.53
CA GLY A 91 -18.07 -2.02 8.74
C GLY A 91 -16.57 -2.21 8.61
N PRO A 92 -15.90 -2.68 9.66
CA PRO A 92 -14.43 -2.79 9.69
C PRO A 92 -13.86 -3.74 8.66
N SER A 93 -14.64 -4.68 8.15
CA SER A 93 -14.16 -5.63 7.15
C SER A 93 -14.16 -5.04 5.73
N ALA A 94 -14.76 -3.87 5.53
CA ALA A 94 -14.92 -3.27 4.20
C ALA A 94 -13.61 -3.11 3.43
N PRO A 95 -12.51 -2.61 4.03
CA PRO A 95 -11.26 -2.47 3.28
C PRO A 95 -10.68 -3.81 2.84
N TYR A 96 -10.85 -4.85 3.65
CA TYR A 96 -10.34 -6.18 3.31
C TYR A 96 -11.14 -6.82 2.18
N GLN A 97 -12.45 -6.60 2.16
CA GLN A 97 -13.30 -7.07 1.07
C GLN A 97 -13.00 -6.32 -0.22
N ARG A 98 -12.72 -5.02 -0.13
CA ARG A 98 -12.26 -4.24 -1.27
C ARG A 98 -10.96 -4.81 -1.84
N ASN A 99 -10.00 -5.17 -0.99
CA ASN A 99 -8.77 -5.79 -1.43
C ASN A 99 -9.05 -7.08 -2.21
N ALA A 100 -9.99 -7.92 -1.72
CA ALA A 100 -10.37 -9.12 -2.45
C ALA A 100 -10.97 -8.79 -3.81
N ARG A 101 -11.76 -7.73 -3.90
CA ARG A 101 -12.36 -7.31 -5.17
C ARG A 101 -11.29 -6.81 -6.15
N MET A 102 -10.25 -6.14 -5.67
CA MET A 102 -9.15 -5.71 -6.54
C MET A 102 -8.46 -6.89 -7.22
N LEU A 103 -8.36 -8.02 -6.53
CA LEU A 103 -7.79 -9.22 -7.11
C LEU A 103 -8.68 -9.81 -8.20
N SER A 104 -9.97 -9.56 -8.16
CA SER A 104 -10.89 -10.08 -9.17
C SER A 104 -10.65 -9.48 -10.55
N PHE A 105 -9.96 -8.36 -10.63
CA PHE A 105 -9.56 -7.78 -11.92
C PHE A 105 -8.41 -8.52 -12.58
N LYS A 106 -7.84 -9.50 -11.92
CA LYS A 106 -6.68 -10.27 -12.40
C LYS A 106 -5.53 -9.36 -12.80
N PRO A 107 -5.03 -8.57 -11.83
CA PRO A 107 -3.99 -7.59 -12.14
C PRO A 107 -2.73 -8.25 -12.68
N VAL A 108 -2.07 -7.55 -13.59
CA VAL A 108 -0.82 -8.04 -14.18
C VAL A 108 0.38 -7.63 -13.35
N GLU A 109 0.24 -6.60 -12.54
CA GLU A 109 1.31 -6.08 -11.69
C GLU A 109 0.71 -5.24 -10.58
N ALA A 110 1.44 -5.03 -9.50
CA ALA A 110 0.94 -4.26 -8.38
C ALA A 110 2.05 -3.47 -7.69
N VAL A 111 1.69 -2.34 -7.12
CA VAL A 111 2.56 -1.53 -6.27
C VAL A 111 1.87 -1.34 -4.94
N VAL A 112 2.54 -1.72 -3.86
CA VAL A 112 2.02 -1.56 -2.51
C VAL A 112 3.02 -0.72 -1.73
N CYS A 113 2.63 0.51 -1.42
CA CYS A 113 3.47 1.39 -0.62
C CYS A 113 3.21 1.14 0.86
N SER A 114 4.22 1.39 1.67
CA SER A 114 4.13 1.11 3.09
C SER A 114 2.93 1.79 3.73
N GLY A 115 2.31 1.08 4.65
CA GLY A 115 1.10 1.51 5.33
C GLY A 115 0.79 0.56 6.47
N GLY A 116 -0.47 0.35 6.75
CA GLY A 116 -0.92 -0.48 7.86
C GLY A 116 -1.34 -1.89 7.45
N GLY A 117 -2.17 -2.49 8.29
CA GLY A 117 -2.63 -3.86 8.08
C GLY A 117 -3.43 -4.08 6.79
N ILE A 118 -4.09 -3.03 6.29
CA ILE A 118 -4.85 -3.13 5.05
C ILE A 118 -3.90 -3.35 3.87
N GLN A 119 -2.77 -2.64 3.84
CA GLN A 119 -1.76 -2.79 2.80
C GLN A 119 -1.08 -4.15 2.91
N ALA A 120 -0.81 -4.61 4.13
CA ALA A 120 -0.23 -5.92 4.35
C ALA A 120 -1.16 -7.03 3.85
N ASN A 121 -2.46 -6.91 4.12
CA ASN A 121 -3.44 -7.87 3.65
C ASN A 121 -3.48 -7.90 2.12
N LEU A 122 -3.43 -6.74 1.47
CA LEU A 122 -3.42 -6.69 0.01
C LEU A 122 -2.16 -7.36 -0.54
N ALA A 123 -1.00 -7.08 0.06
CA ALA A 123 0.25 -7.68 -0.36
C ALA A 123 0.22 -9.20 -0.25
N ASP A 124 -0.34 -9.73 0.85
CA ASP A 124 -0.47 -11.17 1.02
C ASP A 124 -1.36 -11.80 -0.03
N ARG A 125 -2.50 -11.17 -0.33
CA ARG A 125 -3.41 -11.65 -1.37
C ARG A 125 -2.77 -11.63 -2.77
N LEU A 126 -2.02 -10.57 -3.06
CA LEU A 126 -1.30 -10.46 -4.33
C LEU A 126 -0.24 -11.56 -4.45
N ARG A 127 0.45 -11.85 -3.35
CA ARG A 127 1.48 -12.89 -3.31
C ARG A 127 0.86 -14.26 -3.52
N GLU A 128 -0.27 -14.54 -2.87
CA GLU A 128 -0.99 -15.79 -3.05
C GLU A 128 -1.47 -15.96 -4.49
N ALA A 129 -1.89 -14.87 -5.12
CA ALA A 129 -2.33 -14.89 -6.51
C ALA A 129 -1.18 -14.87 -7.51
N ARG A 130 0.07 -14.83 -7.02
CA ARG A 130 1.28 -14.80 -7.85
C ARG A 130 1.33 -13.61 -8.79
N VAL A 131 0.85 -12.47 -8.32
CA VAL A 131 0.92 -11.22 -9.07
C VAL A 131 2.28 -10.57 -8.79
N PRO A 132 3.03 -10.19 -9.83
CA PRO A 132 4.27 -9.44 -9.63
C PRO A 132 4.00 -8.16 -8.86
N MET A 133 4.74 -7.93 -7.79
CA MET A 133 4.43 -6.88 -6.86
C MET A 133 5.70 -6.15 -6.42
N HIS A 134 5.59 -4.84 -6.32
CA HIS A 134 6.64 -3.98 -5.80
C HIS A 134 6.21 -3.44 -4.45
N ILE A 135 6.99 -3.71 -3.42
CA ILE A 135 6.78 -3.16 -2.09
C ILE A 135 7.64 -1.92 -1.99
N VAL A 136 7.01 -0.77 -1.79
CA VAL A 136 7.70 0.52 -1.78
C VAL A 136 7.62 1.11 -0.39
N ARG A 137 8.76 1.50 0.15
CA ARG A 137 8.83 2.09 1.48
C ARG A 137 9.15 3.57 1.38
N ASP A 138 8.50 4.35 2.22
CA ASP A 138 8.76 5.77 2.29
C ASP A 138 10.16 5.99 2.84
N ALA A 139 10.93 6.85 2.19
CA ALA A 139 12.28 7.15 2.63
C ALA A 139 12.28 7.75 4.04
N GLY A 140 11.27 8.50 4.38
CA GLY A 140 11.14 9.05 5.72
C GLY A 140 10.98 7.98 6.78
N ALA A 141 10.23 6.93 6.45
CA ALA A 141 10.04 5.83 7.38
C ALA A 141 11.30 5.00 7.54
N GLN A 142 12.15 4.99 6.54
CA GLN A 142 13.40 4.27 6.67
C GLN A 142 14.40 5.00 7.54
N ASN A 143 14.25 6.30 7.65
CA ASN A 143 15.16 7.07 8.49
C ASN A 143 14.77 7.05 9.95
N GLU A 144 13.60 6.58 10.28
CA GLU A 144 13.24 6.42 11.66
C GLU A 144 13.97 5.20 12.18
N ALA A 145 14.59 5.35 13.32
CA ALA A 145 15.31 4.25 13.92
C ALA A 145 14.38 3.06 14.05
N PRO A 146 14.84 1.89 13.76
CA PRO A 146 13.99 0.72 13.83
C PRO A 146 13.50 0.59 15.25
N PRO A 147 12.21 0.55 15.42
CA PRO A 147 11.69 0.52 16.76
C PRO A 147 12.02 -0.76 17.40
N ALA A 148 12.35 -0.68 18.57
CA ALA A 148 12.28 -1.79 19.45
C ALA A 148 13.19 -2.95 19.26
N ARG A 149 13.92 -3.03 18.20
CA ARG A 149 14.88 -4.10 18.21
C ARG A 149 15.85 -3.92 19.33
N SER A 150 15.96 -2.70 19.76
CA SER A 150 16.91 -2.44 20.79
C SER A 150 16.55 -3.03 22.10
N LYS A 151 15.34 -3.47 22.25
CA LYS A 151 15.03 -3.97 23.52
C LYS A 151 15.35 -5.36 23.70
N ALA A 152 15.64 -6.05 22.68
CA ALA A 152 15.85 -7.47 22.83
C ALA A 152 16.98 -7.78 23.73
N PRO A 153 18.05 -7.16 23.62
CA PRO A 153 19.17 -7.63 24.41
C PRO A 153 19.29 -7.07 25.79
N ALA A 154 18.25 -6.60 26.27
CA ALA A 154 18.35 -6.01 27.57
C ALA A 154 18.83 -6.95 28.59
N GLN A 155 18.76 -8.21 28.34
CA GLN A 155 19.19 -9.07 29.37
C GLN A 155 20.61 -9.22 29.40
N ALA A 156 21.31 -8.71 28.48
CA ALA A 156 22.69 -8.97 28.50
C ALA A 156 23.35 -8.33 29.66
N GLU A 157 22.74 -7.40 30.28
CA GLU A 157 23.45 -6.78 31.30
C GLU A 157 23.44 -7.38 32.56
N ARG A 158 22.88 -8.49 32.76
CA ARG A 158 22.92 -9.05 34.03
C ARG A 158 24.16 -9.65 34.33
N GLY A 159 25.02 -9.76 33.41
CA GLY A 159 26.21 -10.46 33.75
C GLY A 159 27.16 -9.65 34.54
N GLY A 160 26.87 -8.43 34.69
CA GLY A 160 27.86 -7.64 35.32
C GLY A 160 27.85 -7.62 36.77
N ALA A 161 27.44 -8.61 37.31
CA ALA A 161 27.44 -8.61 38.69
C ALA A 161 28.82 -8.48 39.16
N LYS A 162 29.13 -7.49 39.71
CA LYS A 162 30.36 -7.36 40.19
C LYS A 162 30.53 -7.89 41.42
N ARG A 163 31.35 -8.53 41.62
CA ARG A 163 31.73 -8.98 42.80
C ARG A 163 32.57 -8.03 43.32
N THR A 164 32.28 -7.40 44.16
CA THR A 164 33.17 -6.68 44.87
C THR A 164 33.82 -7.57 45.72
N ALA A 165 34.85 -7.82 45.41
CA ALA A 165 35.58 -8.57 46.29
C ALA A 165 35.98 -7.70 47.36
N ASN A 166 35.40 -7.77 48.35
CA ASN A 166 35.88 -7.17 49.46
C ASN A 166 36.86 -7.94 49.99
N GLY A 167 37.78 -7.67 49.86
CA GLY A 167 38.81 -8.19 50.49
C GLY A 167 38.97 -7.60 51.76
N ASP A 168 38.39 -8.09 52.55
CA ASP A 168 38.58 -7.67 53.80
C ASP A 168 39.60 -8.32 54.32
N ASP A 169 40.62 -7.84 54.36
CA ASP A 169 41.57 -8.37 55.07
C ASP A 169 41.54 -7.91 56.34
N LEU A 170 41.57 -8.67 57.16
CA LEU A 170 41.62 -8.46 58.45
C LEU A 170 42.91 -8.40 58.86
N PRO A 171 43.38 -7.60 59.54
CA PRO A 171 44.70 -7.58 60.09
C PRO A 171 44.77 -8.50 61.21
N PRO A 172 45.59 -9.12 61.20
CA PRO A 172 45.85 -9.94 62.31
C PRO A 172 46.42 -9.21 63.35
N PHE A 173 46.37 -9.54 64.45
CA PHE A 173 47.04 -9.14 65.53
C PHE A 173 46.73 -9.50 66.56
#